data_eb5dd92d9d3190e9a1af894f5c65e431
#
_entry.id   eb5dd92d9d3190e9a1af894f5c65e431
#
_cell.length_a   1.000
_cell.length_b   1.000
_cell.length_c   1.000
_cell.angle_alpha   90.00
_cell.angle_beta   90.00
_cell.angle_gamma   90.00
#
_symmetry.space_group_name_H-M   'P 1'
#
loop_
_entity.id
_entity.type
_entity.pdbx_description
1 polymer ?
#
loop_
_entity_poly.entity_id
_entity_poly.type
_entity_poly.pdbx_seq_one_letter_code
_entity_poly.pdbx_strand_id
1 'polypeptide(L)'
;MRHKLLFSFFIFLIVALPIRSKDFVLTSGQTVVIACSPSEEQVVRTALEMLGRDIQTVLSSTTQTNEKTGEIVIGTVGQSELISRTGIDVSALKGKKQAFLLSVSPEGKLIVAGSDKHGTAYGILEISRLLGVSPWEWWADVTPEKKKLFKLSSKFQSLQAPSVEYRGIFINDEDWGLMPWSSRTYEPSKVKGEIGSRTNERIFELLLRLRANTYWPAMHECTLPFFLTKGNREAAKKY
;
A
#
# COMPACT_ATOMS: atom_id res chain seq x y z
N MET A 1 55.20 39.17 -43.00
CA MET A 1 53.97 39.52 -42.23
C MET A 1 53.37 38.23 -41.69
N ARG A 2 53.48 38.02 -40.35
CA ARG A 2 52.94 36.83 -39.67
C ARG A 2 51.61 37.22 -39.00
N HIS A 3 50.48 36.71 -39.49
CA HIS A 3 49.20 36.85 -38.86
C HIS A 3 49.08 35.90 -37.65
N LYS A 4 48.98 36.48 -36.45
CA LYS A 4 48.60 35.70 -35.23
C LYS A 4 47.07 35.60 -35.15
N LEU A 5 46.53 34.36 -35.34
CA LEU A 5 45.13 34.09 -35.01
C LEU A 5 45.00 34.01 -33.48
N LEU A 6 44.23 34.89 -32.89
CA LEU A 6 43.76 34.81 -31.53
C LEU A 6 42.50 33.89 -31.49
N PHE A 7 42.63 32.70 -30.90
CA PHE A 7 41.52 31.85 -30.59
C PHE A 7 40.92 32.31 -29.24
N SER A 8 39.74 32.92 -29.27
CA SER A 8 38.99 33.33 -28.08
C SER A 8 38.23 32.08 -27.58
N PHE A 9 38.63 31.53 -26.44
CA PHE A 9 37.96 30.41 -25.77
C PHE A 9 36.79 31.01 -24.93
N PHE A 10 35.55 30.85 -25.41
CA PHE A 10 34.37 31.16 -24.63
C PHE A 10 34.09 29.98 -23.67
N ILE A 11 34.43 30.15 -22.38
CA ILE A 11 34.02 29.20 -21.32
C ILE A 11 32.56 29.47 -20.98
N PHE A 12 31.65 28.60 -21.42
CA PHE A 12 30.27 28.63 -20.99
C PHE A 12 30.22 28.08 -19.54
N LEU A 13 30.10 28.98 -18.56
CA LEU A 13 29.86 28.61 -17.17
C LEU A 13 28.40 28.18 -17.06
N ILE A 14 28.13 26.84 -17.08
CA ILE A 14 26.80 26.29 -16.79
C ILE A 14 26.60 26.45 -15.27
N VAL A 15 25.89 27.49 -14.87
CA VAL A 15 25.43 27.64 -13.50
C VAL A 15 24.28 26.63 -13.30
N ALA A 16 24.59 25.51 -12.70
CA ALA A 16 23.56 24.56 -12.23
C ALA A 16 22.77 25.22 -11.10
N LEU A 17 21.59 25.73 -11.41
CA LEU A 17 20.65 26.18 -10.38
C LEU A 17 20.28 25.01 -9.48
N PRO A 18 20.32 25.18 -8.16
CA PRO A 18 19.92 24.12 -7.25
C PRO A 18 18.45 23.77 -7.49
N ILE A 19 18.17 22.55 -7.91
CA ILE A 19 16.79 22.03 -8.02
C ILE A 19 16.23 22.01 -6.61
N ARG A 20 15.34 22.93 -6.31
CA ARG A 20 14.65 22.96 -5.01
C ARG A 20 13.66 21.80 -4.96
N SER A 21 13.95 20.80 -4.12
CA SER A 21 13.06 19.64 -3.91
C SER A 21 11.69 20.09 -3.39
N LYS A 22 10.63 19.48 -3.93
CA LYS A 22 9.24 19.80 -3.61
C LYS A 22 8.69 18.81 -2.59
N ASP A 23 7.83 19.29 -1.69
CA ASP A 23 7.04 18.44 -0.82
C ASP A 23 5.99 17.68 -1.63
N PHE A 24 5.64 16.49 -1.18
CA PHE A 24 4.47 15.78 -1.67
C PHE A 24 3.21 16.33 -1.02
N VAL A 25 2.19 16.65 -1.83
CA VAL A 25 0.96 17.29 -1.34
C VAL A 25 -0.25 16.69 -2.05
N LEU A 26 -1.26 16.27 -1.27
CA LEU A 26 -2.61 15.98 -1.75
C LEU A 26 -3.59 16.94 -1.07
N THR A 27 -4.50 17.51 -1.84
CA THR A 27 -5.58 18.38 -1.34
C THR A 27 -6.93 17.66 -1.42
N SER A 28 -7.86 18.03 -0.54
CA SER A 28 -9.20 17.45 -0.58
C SER A 28 -9.94 17.79 -1.89
N GLY A 29 -10.76 16.85 -2.36
CA GLY A 29 -11.63 17.03 -3.52
C GLY A 29 -10.96 16.86 -4.89
N GLN A 30 -9.66 16.51 -4.95
CA GLN A 30 -8.96 16.26 -6.21
C GLN A 30 -9.09 14.80 -6.67
N THR A 31 -8.74 14.52 -7.92
CA THR A 31 -8.46 13.17 -8.40
C THR A 31 -6.98 12.90 -8.25
N VAL A 32 -6.62 11.90 -7.41
CA VAL A 32 -5.23 11.48 -7.19
C VAL A 32 -4.85 10.42 -8.22
N VAL A 33 -3.85 10.69 -9.05
CA VAL A 33 -3.36 9.74 -10.04
C VAL A 33 -2.26 8.87 -9.44
N ILE A 34 -2.46 7.55 -9.49
CA ILE A 34 -1.52 6.57 -8.97
C ILE A 34 -0.89 5.80 -10.13
N ALA A 35 0.41 5.94 -10.32
CA ALA A 35 1.15 5.17 -11.30
C ALA A 35 1.42 3.77 -10.73
N CYS A 36 0.87 2.74 -11.37
CA CYS A 36 1.05 1.34 -11.01
C CYS A 36 0.91 0.47 -12.26
N SER A 37 1.79 -0.53 -12.42
CA SER A 37 1.68 -1.47 -13.53
C SER A 37 0.47 -2.39 -13.38
N PRO A 38 -0.29 -2.67 -14.43
CA PRO A 38 -1.37 -3.66 -14.39
C PRO A 38 -0.87 -5.10 -14.17
N SER A 39 0.44 -5.34 -14.39
CA SER A 39 1.08 -6.65 -14.16
C SER A 39 1.44 -6.90 -12.69
N GLU A 40 1.24 -5.94 -11.80
CA GLU A 40 1.45 -6.18 -10.36
C GLU A 40 0.51 -7.27 -9.83
N GLU A 41 0.95 -7.97 -8.81
CA GLU A 41 0.23 -9.08 -8.20
C GLU A 41 -1.12 -8.64 -7.58
N GLN A 42 -2.05 -9.59 -7.44
CA GLN A 42 -3.43 -9.30 -6.96
C GLN A 42 -3.44 -8.57 -5.61
N VAL A 43 -2.57 -8.94 -4.67
CA VAL A 43 -2.50 -8.29 -3.35
C VAL A 43 -2.14 -6.81 -3.44
N VAL A 44 -1.31 -6.43 -4.43
CA VAL A 44 -0.98 -5.01 -4.68
C VAL A 44 -2.21 -4.26 -5.18
N ARG A 45 -2.96 -4.83 -6.13
CA ARG A 45 -4.23 -4.24 -6.61
C ARG A 45 -5.26 -4.11 -5.49
N THR A 46 -5.37 -5.14 -4.64
CA THR A 46 -6.25 -5.10 -3.46
C THR A 46 -5.86 -3.97 -2.50
N ALA A 47 -4.56 -3.81 -2.22
CA ALA A 47 -4.08 -2.70 -1.39
C ALA A 47 -4.35 -1.32 -2.02
N LEU A 48 -4.29 -1.20 -3.36
CA LEU A 48 -4.67 0.03 -4.07
C LEU A 48 -6.16 0.35 -3.93
N GLU A 49 -7.03 -0.64 -4.02
CA GLU A 49 -8.47 -0.47 -3.78
C GLU A 49 -8.73 0.00 -2.33
N MET A 50 -8.03 -0.57 -1.36
CA MET A 50 -8.11 -0.15 0.05
C MET A 50 -7.64 1.30 0.22
N LEU A 51 -6.48 1.67 -0.34
CA LEU A 51 -5.97 3.04 -0.32
C LEU A 51 -6.95 4.03 -0.97
N GLY A 52 -7.58 3.64 -2.07
CA GLY A 52 -8.59 4.46 -2.76
C GLY A 52 -9.77 4.79 -1.85
N ARG A 53 -10.30 3.80 -1.12
CA ARG A 53 -11.36 4.01 -0.11
C ARG A 53 -10.89 4.95 1.01
N ASP A 54 -9.65 4.77 1.48
CA ASP A 54 -9.09 5.58 2.56
C ASP A 54 -8.89 7.05 2.14
N ILE A 55 -8.37 7.28 0.94
CA ILE A 55 -8.23 8.62 0.34
C ILE A 55 -9.61 9.29 0.19
N GLN A 56 -10.61 8.55 -0.28
CA GLN A 56 -11.98 9.06 -0.38
C GLN A 56 -12.54 9.43 0.98
N THR A 57 -12.32 8.60 1.99
CA THR A 57 -12.83 8.86 3.35
C THR A 57 -12.17 10.07 4.00
N VAL A 58 -10.83 10.17 3.91
CA VAL A 58 -10.06 11.22 4.60
C VAL A 58 -10.04 12.53 3.84
N LEU A 59 -9.83 12.50 2.52
CA LEU A 59 -9.64 13.69 1.69
C LEU A 59 -10.86 14.02 0.81
N SER A 60 -11.91 13.20 0.81
CA SER A 60 -13.04 13.34 -0.13
C SER A 60 -12.56 13.38 -1.60
N SER A 61 -11.46 12.71 -1.89
CA SER A 61 -10.77 12.66 -3.20
C SER A 61 -10.96 11.29 -3.84
N THR A 62 -11.02 11.26 -5.17
CA THR A 62 -11.05 10.01 -5.94
C THR A 62 -9.63 9.57 -6.31
N THR A 63 -9.46 8.30 -6.66
CA THR A 63 -8.19 7.78 -7.19
C THR A 63 -8.38 7.26 -8.60
N GLN A 64 -7.34 7.44 -9.43
CA GLN A 64 -7.27 6.88 -10.77
C GLN A 64 -5.91 6.22 -10.96
N THR A 65 -5.88 4.99 -11.45
CA THR A 65 -4.63 4.31 -11.82
C THR A 65 -4.17 4.71 -13.21
N ASN A 66 -2.87 4.83 -13.39
CA ASN A 66 -2.21 5.11 -14.65
C ASN A 66 -0.95 4.22 -14.77
N GLU A 67 -0.63 3.76 -15.97
CA GLU A 67 0.50 2.85 -16.20
C GLU A 67 1.86 3.57 -16.30
N LYS A 68 1.88 4.88 -16.42
CA LYS A 68 3.10 5.64 -16.78
C LYS A 68 3.48 6.71 -15.76
N THR A 69 2.50 7.41 -15.20
CA THR A 69 2.77 8.59 -14.35
C THR A 69 1.65 8.81 -13.34
N GLY A 70 1.98 9.43 -12.21
CA GLY A 70 1.05 9.81 -11.16
C GLY A 70 1.74 10.65 -10.10
N GLU A 71 0.96 11.19 -9.17
CA GLU A 71 1.45 11.81 -7.94
C GLU A 71 2.06 10.76 -6.99
N ILE A 72 1.52 9.55 -7.01
CA ILE A 72 2.04 8.41 -6.27
C ILE A 72 2.54 7.39 -7.30
N VAL A 73 3.76 6.88 -7.13
CA VAL A 73 4.38 5.88 -8.01
C VAL A 73 4.62 4.61 -7.19
N ILE A 74 4.04 3.51 -7.62
CA ILE A 74 4.04 2.25 -6.86
C ILE A 74 4.60 1.13 -7.72
N GLY A 75 5.41 0.26 -7.11
CA GLY A 75 5.86 -0.96 -7.78
C GLY A 75 6.72 -1.87 -6.92
N THR A 76 6.80 -3.11 -7.38
CA THR A 76 7.64 -4.15 -6.80
C THR A 76 9.02 -4.11 -7.47
N VAL A 77 10.08 -4.02 -6.67
CA VAL A 77 11.48 -3.94 -7.15
C VAL A 77 11.82 -5.18 -7.99
N GLY A 78 12.38 -4.95 -9.16
CA GLY A 78 12.75 -6.02 -10.10
C GLY A 78 11.59 -6.52 -10.98
N GLN A 79 10.34 -6.09 -10.71
CA GLN A 79 9.16 -6.40 -11.54
C GLN A 79 8.61 -5.16 -12.23
N SER A 80 8.58 -4.03 -11.53
CA SER A 80 8.03 -2.78 -12.04
C SER A 80 9.12 -1.88 -12.63
N GLU A 81 9.03 -1.59 -13.93
CA GLU A 81 9.87 -0.58 -14.58
C GLU A 81 9.62 0.85 -14.04
N LEU A 82 8.44 1.09 -13.46
CA LEU A 82 8.12 2.40 -12.88
C LEU A 82 9.13 2.76 -11.79
N ILE A 83 9.48 1.81 -10.92
CA ILE A 83 10.44 2.06 -9.83
C ILE A 83 11.84 2.35 -10.39
N SER A 84 12.32 1.58 -11.37
CA SER A 84 13.64 1.83 -11.98
C SER A 84 13.74 3.21 -12.65
N ARG A 85 12.65 3.70 -13.23
CA ARG A 85 12.58 5.03 -13.87
C ARG A 85 12.58 6.20 -12.87
N THR A 86 12.27 5.96 -11.59
CA THR A 86 12.28 7.02 -10.58
C THR A 86 13.69 7.44 -10.16
N GLY A 87 14.68 6.60 -10.40
CA GLY A 87 16.06 6.81 -9.94
C GLY A 87 16.25 6.72 -8.42
N ILE A 88 15.23 6.27 -7.67
CA ILE A 88 15.34 6.09 -6.22
C ILE A 88 16.32 4.95 -5.88
N ASP A 89 17.14 5.16 -4.87
CA ASP A 89 18.00 4.08 -4.35
C ASP A 89 17.16 3.07 -3.55
N VAL A 90 17.03 1.87 -4.11
CA VAL A 90 16.32 0.73 -3.49
C VAL A 90 17.28 -0.33 -2.93
N SER A 91 18.57 -0.06 -2.88
CA SER A 91 19.59 -1.01 -2.42
C SER A 91 19.32 -1.56 -1.02
N ALA A 92 18.75 -0.72 -0.15
CA ALA A 92 18.35 -1.08 1.20
C ALA A 92 17.22 -2.15 1.28
N LEU A 93 16.51 -2.42 0.17
CA LEU A 93 15.50 -3.49 0.06
C LEU A 93 16.11 -4.83 -0.37
N LYS A 94 17.35 -4.84 -0.88
CA LYS A 94 17.99 -6.05 -1.39
C LYS A 94 18.09 -7.13 -0.31
N GLY A 95 17.62 -8.33 -0.64
CA GLY A 95 17.62 -9.49 0.24
C GLY A 95 16.62 -9.44 1.39
N LYS A 96 15.81 -8.39 1.51
CA LYS A 96 14.72 -8.31 2.49
C LYS A 96 13.44 -8.87 1.91
N LYS A 97 12.67 -9.58 2.76
CA LYS A 97 11.32 -10.03 2.44
C LYS A 97 10.29 -9.09 3.05
N GLN A 98 9.22 -8.82 2.32
CA GLN A 98 8.07 -8.05 2.80
C GLN A 98 8.45 -6.65 3.34
N ALA A 99 9.54 -6.10 2.81
CA ALA A 99 10.03 -4.77 3.14
C ALA A 99 9.54 -3.74 2.11
N PHE A 100 9.45 -2.50 2.53
CA PHE A 100 9.12 -1.39 1.66
C PHE A 100 9.90 -0.12 1.98
N LEU A 101 10.03 0.71 0.98
CA LEU A 101 10.58 2.05 1.05
C LEU A 101 9.54 3.05 0.53
N LEU A 102 9.18 4.04 1.35
CA LEU A 102 8.49 5.24 0.92
C LEU A 102 9.48 6.39 0.87
N SER A 103 9.41 7.19 -0.20
CA SER A 103 10.26 8.38 -0.33
C SER A 103 9.57 9.43 -1.19
N VAL A 104 9.84 10.71 -0.93
CA VAL A 104 9.39 11.82 -1.78
C VAL A 104 10.50 12.15 -2.77
N SER A 105 10.17 12.13 -4.07
CA SER A 105 11.11 12.49 -5.13
C SER A 105 11.38 14.02 -5.16
N PRO A 106 12.46 14.48 -5.83
CA PRO A 106 12.72 15.91 -6.00
C PRO A 106 11.55 16.68 -6.65
N GLU A 107 10.77 16.02 -7.51
CA GLU A 107 9.59 16.59 -8.18
C GLU A 107 8.35 16.65 -7.28
N GLY A 108 8.41 16.09 -6.06
CA GLY A 108 7.30 16.04 -5.12
C GLY A 108 6.35 14.87 -5.34
N LYS A 109 6.78 13.76 -5.95
CA LYS A 109 6.01 12.53 -6.08
C LYS A 109 6.30 11.61 -4.89
N LEU A 110 5.28 10.91 -4.40
CA LEU A 110 5.48 9.86 -3.41
C LEU A 110 5.77 8.53 -4.11
N ILE A 111 6.92 7.94 -3.79
CA ILE A 111 7.35 6.66 -4.36
C ILE A 111 7.18 5.58 -3.31
N VAL A 112 6.55 4.47 -3.69
CA VAL A 112 6.37 3.24 -2.90
C VAL A 112 7.07 2.10 -3.62
N ALA A 113 8.19 1.65 -3.08
CA ALA A 113 8.95 0.52 -3.59
C ALA A 113 8.88 -0.65 -2.61
N GLY A 114 8.36 -1.80 -3.02
CA GLY A 114 8.34 -3.01 -2.22
C GLY A 114 9.43 -3.99 -2.64
N SER A 115 10.01 -4.74 -1.69
CA SER A 115 10.96 -5.82 -1.99
C SER A 115 10.31 -7.03 -2.66
N ASP A 116 9.02 -7.19 -2.44
CA ASP A 116 8.14 -8.21 -3.03
C ASP A 116 6.69 -7.70 -3.01
N LYS A 117 5.76 -8.50 -3.50
CA LYS A 117 4.33 -8.15 -3.59
C LYS A 117 3.71 -7.72 -2.24
N HIS A 118 4.04 -8.41 -1.15
CA HIS A 118 3.52 -8.05 0.17
C HIS A 118 4.20 -6.79 0.71
N GLY A 119 5.51 -6.61 0.50
CA GLY A 119 6.20 -5.37 0.81
C GLY A 119 5.57 -4.17 0.09
N THR A 120 5.23 -4.34 -1.19
CA THR A 120 4.53 -3.30 -1.96
C THR A 120 3.16 -3.00 -1.37
N ALA A 121 2.35 -4.02 -1.06
CA ALA A 121 1.04 -3.85 -0.44
C ALA A 121 1.12 -3.16 0.93
N TYR A 122 2.09 -3.54 1.77
CA TYR A 122 2.31 -2.87 3.07
C TYR A 122 2.75 -1.42 2.91
N GLY A 123 3.58 -1.12 1.90
CA GLY A 123 3.97 0.25 1.58
C GLY A 123 2.78 1.11 1.13
N ILE A 124 1.86 0.56 0.35
CA ILE A 124 0.60 1.22 -0.03
C ILE A 124 -0.22 1.55 1.22
N LEU A 125 -0.42 0.58 2.11
CA LEU A 125 -1.22 0.77 3.32
C LEU A 125 -0.51 1.61 4.40
N GLU A 126 0.81 1.79 4.28
CA GLU A 126 1.52 2.80 5.08
C GLU A 126 1.07 4.22 4.73
N ILE A 127 0.70 4.49 3.47
CA ILE A 127 0.09 5.78 3.10
C ILE A 127 -1.24 5.96 3.86
N SER A 128 -2.08 4.92 3.93
CA SER A 128 -3.32 4.95 4.72
C SER A 128 -3.07 5.29 6.19
N ARG A 129 -2.05 4.66 6.80
CA ARG A 129 -1.65 4.95 8.18
C ARG A 129 -1.19 6.41 8.36
N LEU A 130 -0.38 6.92 7.42
CA LEU A 130 0.09 8.32 7.43
C LEU A 130 -1.06 9.32 7.21
N LEU A 131 -2.08 8.94 6.45
CA LEU A 131 -3.34 9.68 6.34
C LEU A 131 -4.13 9.71 7.65
N GLY A 132 -3.84 8.81 8.59
CA GLY A 132 -4.52 8.72 9.88
C GLY A 132 -5.62 7.65 9.93
N VAL A 133 -5.64 6.73 8.96
CA VAL A 133 -6.57 5.59 8.98
C VAL A 133 -6.02 4.51 9.91
N SER A 134 -6.80 4.17 10.93
CA SER A 134 -6.49 3.07 11.85
C SER A 134 -6.60 1.72 11.13
N PRO A 135 -5.76 0.72 11.45
CA PRO A 135 -6.01 -0.66 11.03
C PRO A 135 -7.36 -1.19 11.50
N TRP A 136 -7.87 -0.67 12.61
CA TRP A 136 -9.14 -1.04 13.24
C TRP A 136 -10.34 -0.21 12.78
N GLU A 137 -10.20 0.57 11.70
CA GLU A 137 -11.22 1.50 11.23
C GLU A 137 -12.61 0.82 11.10
N TRP A 138 -12.64 -0.38 10.55
CA TRP A 138 -13.87 -1.15 10.36
C TRP A 138 -14.23 -2.00 11.59
N TRP A 139 -13.26 -2.71 12.20
CA TRP A 139 -13.51 -3.64 13.30
C TRP A 139 -13.86 -2.96 14.63
N ALA A 140 -13.42 -1.74 14.83
CA ALA A 140 -13.67 -0.98 16.07
C ALA A 140 -14.34 0.38 15.79
N ASP A 141 -14.95 0.56 14.62
CA ASP A 141 -15.67 1.77 14.21
C ASP A 141 -14.83 3.06 14.39
N VAL A 142 -13.52 2.97 14.16
CA VAL A 142 -12.60 4.10 14.29
C VAL A 142 -12.66 4.95 13.03
N THR A 143 -13.61 5.88 12.98
CA THR A 143 -13.77 6.79 11.84
C THR A 143 -12.56 7.71 11.69
N PRO A 144 -11.86 7.71 10.54
CA PRO A 144 -10.74 8.60 10.29
C PRO A 144 -11.18 10.06 10.23
N GLU A 145 -10.32 10.96 10.76
CA GLU A 145 -10.54 12.40 10.67
C GLU A 145 -10.42 12.90 9.23
N LYS A 146 -11.37 13.72 8.77
CA LYS A 146 -11.30 14.37 7.46
C LYS A 146 -10.23 15.45 7.44
N LYS A 147 -9.44 15.47 6.37
CA LYS A 147 -8.35 16.44 6.17
C LYS A 147 -8.55 17.25 4.90
N LYS A 148 -8.20 18.53 4.94
CA LYS A 148 -8.15 19.39 3.75
C LYS A 148 -6.85 19.20 2.99
N LEU A 149 -5.80 18.74 3.66
CA LEU A 149 -4.45 18.65 3.13
C LEU A 149 -3.74 17.44 3.74
N PHE A 150 -3.04 16.67 2.91
CA PHE A 150 -2.03 15.70 3.31
C PHE A 150 -0.70 16.09 2.71
N LYS A 151 0.33 16.18 3.55
CA LYS A 151 1.64 16.67 3.13
C LYS A 151 2.76 15.83 3.73
N LEU A 152 3.75 15.48 2.90
CA LEU A 152 5.02 14.88 3.32
C LEU A 152 6.16 15.78 2.84
N SER A 153 7.14 16.00 3.72
CA SER A 153 8.32 16.80 3.40
C SER A 153 9.10 16.22 2.21
N SER A 154 9.73 17.05 1.42
CA SER A 154 10.67 16.65 0.37
C SER A 154 11.85 15.79 0.85
N LYS A 155 12.09 15.74 2.16
CA LYS A 155 13.09 14.89 2.82
C LYS A 155 12.50 13.62 3.41
N PHE A 156 11.19 13.40 3.24
CA PHE A 156 10.53 12.22 3.81
C PHE A 156 11.06 10.95 3.19
N GLN A 157 11.48 10.04 4.06
CA GLN A 157 11.85 8.68 3.72
C GLN A 157 11.47 7.75 4.86
N SER A 158 10.93 6.57 4.55
CA SER A 158 10.58 5.53 5.52
C SER A 158 10.92 4.16 4.92
N LEU A 159 11.94 3.51 5.49
CA LEU A 159 12.30 2.13 5.18
C LEU A 159 11.82 1.24 6.32
N GLN A 160 11.00 0.24 6.00
CA GLN A 160 10.49 -0.70 6.98
C GLN A 160 10.60 -2.14 6.48
N ALA A 161 11.00 -3.02 7.39
CA ALA A 161 11.11 -4.45 7.15
C ALA A 161 10.66 -5.20 8.41
N PRO A 162 9.99 -6.35 8.27
CA PRO A 162 9.60 -7.15 9.43
C PRO A 162 10.84 -7.75 10.12
N SER A 163 10.79 -7.81 11.44
CA SER A 163 11.82 -8.47 12.26
C SER A 163 11.62 -9.98 12.44
N VAL A 164 10.39 -10.46 12.15
CA VAL A 164 10.01 -11.87 12.22
C VAL A 164 9.30 -12.29 10.94
N GLU A 165 9.47 -13.55 10.54
CA GLU A 165 8.94 -14.05 9.27
C GLU A 165 7.41 -14.20 9.31
N TYR A 166 6.85 -14.81 10.35
CA TYR A 166 5.42 -15.07 10.47
C TYR A 166 4.78 -14.12 11.48
N ARG A 167 3.73 -13.45 11.06
CA ARG A 167 2.97 -12.45 11.83
C ARG A 167 1.51 -12.63 11.51
N GLY A 168 0.69 -12.88 12.51
CA GLY A 168 -0.72 -13.13 12.24
C GLY A 168 -1.54 -13.33 13.48
N ILE A 169 -2.73 -13.85 13.26
CA ILE A 169 -3.69 -14.15 14.31
C ILE A 169 -4.18 -15.58 14.20
N PHE A 170 -4.53 -16.14 15.34
CA PHE A 170 -5.31 -17.35 15.47
C PHE A 170 -6.76 -16.95 15.86
N ILE A 171 -7.73 -17.45 15.11
CA ILE A 171 -9.14 -17.32 15.48
C ILE A 171 -9.53 -18.56 16.25
N ASN A 172 -9.72 -18.41 17.55
CA ASN A 172 -10.25 -19.43 18.43
C ASN A 172 -11.69 -19.09 18.78
N ASP A 173 -12.58 -19.33 17.82
CA ASP A 173 -13.99 -18.97 17.94
C ASP A 173 -14.86 -20.21 18.20
N GLU A 174 -15.24 -20.34 19.46
CA GLU A 174 -15.94 -21.48 20.01
C GLU A 174 -17.42 -21.12 20.23
N ASP A 175 -18.24 -20.93 19.21
CA ASP A 175 -19.67 -20.60 19.32
C ASP A 175 -20.01 -19.22 19.93
N TRP A 176 -19.04 -18.43 20.37
CA TRP A 176 -19.30 -17.28 21.23
C TRP A 176 -19.29 -15.95 20.50
N GLY A 177 -18.40 -15.76 19.55
CA GLY A 177 -18.12 -14.46 18.95
C GLY A 177 -18.26 -14.44 17.44
N LEU A 178 -17.15 -14.65 16.74
CA LEU A 178 -17.04 -14.40 15.29
C LEU A 178 -17.99 -15.26 14.46
N MET A 179 -18.11 -16.56 14.76
CA MET A 179 -18.92 -17.46 13.95
C MET A 179 -20.42 -17.11 14.03
N PRO A 180 -21.06 -16.98 15.23
CA PRO A 180 -22.47 -16.59 15.28
C PRO A 180 -22.71 -15.18 14.77
N TRP A 181 -21.79 -14.23 15.00
CA TRP A 181 -21.91 -12.88 14.45
C TRP A 181 -21.81 -12.90 12.91
N SER A 182 -20.85 -13.61 12.33
CA SER A 182 -20.70 -13.77 10.89
C SER A 182 -21.98 -14.33 10.28
N SER A 183 -22.40 -15.52 10.70
CA SER A 183 -23.49 -16.26 10.09
C SER A 183 -24.90 -15.76 10.40
N ARG A 184 -25.07 -14.92 11.45
CA ARG A 184 -26.39 -14.39 11.84
C ARG A 184 -26.57 -12.92 11.53
N THR A 185 -25.48 -12.14 11.54
CA THR A 185 -25.53 -10.66 11.48
C THR A 185 -24.87 -10.10 10.22
N TYR A 186 -23.59 -10.42 9.99
CA TYR A 186 -22.82 -9.75 8.95
C TYR A 186 -22.99 -10.40 7.56
N GLU A 187 -22.99 -11.73 7.52
CA GLU A 187 -23.08 -12.56 6.31
C GLU A 187 -24.05 -13.72 6.55
N PRO A 188 -25.37 -13.44 6.70
CA PRO A 188 -26.34 -14.43 7.09
C PRO A 188 -26.29 -15.70 6.23
N SER A 189 -26.17 -16.86 6.87
CA SER A 189 -26.09 -18.17 6.23
C SER A 189 -26.97 -19.19 6.94
N LYS A 190 -27.51 -20.13 6.16
CA LYS A 190 -28.23 -21.32 6.69
C LYS A 190 -27.29 -22.48 6.95
N VAL A 191 -26.01 -22.39 6.54
CA VAL A 191 -25.02 -23.43 6.76
C VAL A 191 -24.51 -23.32 8.19
N LYS A 192 -24.64 -24.42 8.93
CA LYS A 192 -24.22 -24.46 10.34
C LYS A 192 -22.70 -24.27 10.44
N GLY A 193 -22.28 -23.37 11.34
CA GLY A 193 -20.87 -23.13 11.64
C GLY A 193 -20.10 -22.34 10.58
N GLU A 194 -20.78 -21.71 9.62
CA GLU A 194 -20.12 -20.99 8.54
C GLU A 194 -19.56 -19.63 9.00
N ILE A 195 -18.28 -19.41 8.74
CA ILE A 195 -17.66 -18.08 8.69
C ILE A 195 -17.36 -17.81 7.22
N GLY A 196 -18.18 -16.97 6.60
CA GLY A 196 -18.18 -16.78 5.16
C GLY A 196 -17.01 -15.93 4.62
N SER A 197 -16.94 -15.85 3.30
CA SER A 197 -15.83 -15.19 2.60
C SER A 197 -15.76 -13.70 2.86
N ARG A 198 -16.90 -13.01 2.99
CA ARG A 198 -16.94 -11.57 3.30
C ARG A 198 -16.38 -11.26 4.68
N THR A 199 -16.66 -12.13 5.67
CA THR A 199 -16.08 -12.04 7.01
C THR A 199 -14.57 -12.22 6.97
N ASN A 200 -14.11 -13.24 6.25
CA ASN A 200 -12.67 -13.51 6.09
C ASN A 200 -11.96 -12.40 5.32
N GLU A 201 -12.57 -11.78 4.29
CA GLU A 201 -12.00 -10.61 3.61
C GLU A 201 -11.75 -9.45 4.58
N ARG A 202 -12.67 -9.18 5.52
CA ARG A 202 -12.45 -8.15 6.56
C ARG A 202 -11.29 -8.49 7.50
N ILE A 203 -11.13 -9.77 7.83
CA ILE A 203 -9.96 -10.23 8.61
C ILE A 203 -8.68 -10.01 7.80
N PHE A 204 -8.66 -10.35 6.52
CA PHE A 204 -7.48 -10.19 5.68
C PHE A 204 -7.14 -8.71 5.43
N GLU A 205 -8.13 -7.83 5.27
CA GLU A 205 -7.89 -6.37 5.23
C GLU A 205 -7.19 -5.90 6.50
N LEU A 206 -7.66 -6.32 7.69
CA LEU A 206 -7.02 -6.01 8.96
C LEU A 206 -5.57 -6.53 9.01
N LEU A 207 -5.35 -7.77 8.60
CA LEU A 207 -4.02 -8.38 8.59
C LEU A 207 -3.06 -7.62 7.67
N LEU A 208 -3.49 -7.23 6.45
CA LEU A 208 -2.67 -6.40 5.57
C LEU A 208 -2.33 -5.04 6.19
N ARG A 209 -3.30 -4.36 6.82
CA ARG A 209 -3.07 -3.08 7.50
C ARG A 209 -2.06 -3.22 8.65
N LEU A 210 -2.10 -4.35 9.35
CA LEU A 210 -1.16 -4.70 10.43
C LEU A 210 0.16 -5.30 9.92
N ARG A 211 0.34 -5.43 8.60
CA ARG A 211 1.51 -6.06 7.96
C ARG A 211 1.72 -7.50 8.40
N ALA A 212 0.61 -8.19 8.64
CA ALA A 212 0.60 -9.61 8.95
C ALA A 212 0.47 -10.44 7.67
N ASN A 213 0.95 -11.68 7.73
CA ASN A 213 1.01 -12.61 6.59
C ASN A 213 0.52 -14.02 6.94
N THR A 214 0.01 -14.19 8.15
CA THR A 214 -0.41 -15.51 8.66
C THR A 214 -1.81 -15.42 9.26
N TYR A 215 -2.65 -16.33 8.85
CA TYR A 215 -3.98 -16.50 9.39
C TYR A 215 -4.20 -17.97 9.78
N TRP A 216 -4.57 -18.16 11.02
CA TRP A 216 -5.00 -19.47 11.51
C TRP A 216 -6.51 -19.41 11.77
N PRO A 217 -7.32 -19.97 10.87
CA PRO A 217 -8.78 -19.90 10.97
C PRO A 217 -9.32 -20.72 12.14
N ALA A 218 -10.54 -20.41 12.56
CA ALA A 218 -11.28 -21.19 13.53
C ALA A 218 -11.38 -22.66 13.06
N MET A 219 -11.15 -23.60 13.97
CA MET A 219 -11.07 -25.04 13.68
C MET A 219 -11.83 -25.93 14.67
N HIS A 220 -12.61 -25.30 15.54
CA HIS A 220 -13.41 -26.03 16.53
C HIS A 220 -14.54 -26.81 15.85
N GLU A 221 -15.06 -27.88 16.49
CA GLU A 221 -16.10 -28.76 15.93
C GLU A 221 -17.40 -28.03 15.53
N CYS A 222 -17.69 -26.91 16.18
CA CYS A 222 -18.85 -26.07 15.85
C CYS A 222 -18.68 -25.25 14.56
N THR A 223 -17.44 -25.10 14.07
CA THR A 223 -17.11 -24.25 12.92
C THR A 223 -16.86 -25.09 11.68
N LEU A 224 -17.49 -24.72 10.57
CA LEU A 224 -17.21 -25.34 9.28
C LEU A 224 -15.75 -25.02 8.87
N PRO A 225 -14.96 -26.04 8.47
CA PRO A 225 -13.57 -25.80 8.09
C PRO A 225 -13.40 -24.73 7.01
N PHE A 226 -12.41 -23.88 7.15
CA PHE A 226 -12.16 -22.74 6.28
C PHE A 226 -12.15 -23.10 4.79
N PHE A 227 -11.45 -24.17 4.41
CA PHE A 227 -11.34 -24.60 3.01
C PHE A 227 -12.57 -25.30 2.45
N LEU A 228 -13.53 -25.68 3.31
CA LEU A 228 -14.83 -26.25 2.90
C LEU A 228 -15.89 -25.16 2.74
N THR A 229 -15.65 -23.96 3.26
CA THR A 229 -16.55 -22.82 3.11
C THR A 229 -16.33 -22.17 1.75
N LYS A 230 -17.42 -22.04 0.98
CA LYS A 230 -17.40 -21.46 -0.37
C LYS A 230 -16.87 -20.02 -0.34
N GLY A 231 -15.92 -19.72 -1.23
CA GLY A 231 -15.34 -18.38 -1.40
C GLY A 231 -14.18 -18.04 -0.47
N ASN A 232 -13.95 -18.80 0.62
CA ASN A 232 -12.86 -18.50 1.56
C ASN A 232 -11.48 -18.66 0.93
N ARG A 233 -11.30 -19.67 0.08
CA ARG A 233 -10.04 -19.89 -0.63
C ARG A 233 -9.74 -18.74 -1.61
N GLU A 234 -10.76 -18.28 -2.31
CA GLU A 234 -10.67 -17.15 -3.24
C GLU A 234 -10.38 -15.85 -2.51
N ALA A 235 -11.05 -15.63 -1.37
CA ALA A 235 -10.74 -14.51 -0.48
C ALA A 235 -9.27 -14.53 -0.04
N ALA A 236 -8.76 -15.67 0.42
CA ALA A 236 -7.35 -15.79 0.83
C ALA A 236 -6.34 -15.52 -0.30
N LYS A 237 -6.70 -15.84 -1.56
CA LYS A 237 -5.83 -15.58 -2.71
C LYS A 237 -5.78 -14.11 -3.13
N LYS A 238 -6.79 -13.34 -2.72
CA LYS A 238 -6.90 -11.92 -3.05
C LYS A 238 -5.95 -11.07 -2.19
N TYR A 239 -5.62 -11.53 -0.99
CA TYR A 239 -4.82 -10.86 0.01
C TYR A 239 -3.47 -11.55 0.25
#